data_5a3f8b52acef655bcd9866403fea817b
#
_entry.id   5a3f8b52acef655bcd9866403fea817b
#
_cell.length_a   1.000
_cell.length_b   1.000
_cell.length_c   1.000
_cell.angle_alpha   90.00
_cell.angle_beta   90.00
_cell.angle_gamma   90.00
#
_symmetry.space_group_name_H-M   'P 1'
#
loop_
_entity.id
_entity.type
_entity.pdbx_description
1 polymer ?
#
loop_
_entity_poly.entity_id
_entity_poly.type
_entity_poly.pdbx_seq_one_letter_code
_entity_poly.pdbx_strand_id
1 'polypeptide(L)'
;MYLNAQIKAGAQAVMIFDSWGGVLADKLFQQFSLDYTRQVVQQLIKENEGRVVPSIVFTKGGGQWLEQIAACGADAVGLDWTVDLKSARKRVSDSVALQGNLDPMALFGGEAAIRAEVRRVLEAFGEVGRGGHVFNLGHGISQYTPPEAVAVLVDEVRAYSPKFHARYSQS
;
A
#
# COMPACT_ATOMS: atom_id res chain seq x y z
N MET A 1 -4.20 -19.43 9.66
CA MET A 1 -3.09 -20.42 9.77
C MET A 1 -1.94 -20.14 8.80
N TYR A 2 -2.16 -19.95 7.50
CA TYR A 2 -1.11 -19.78 6.48
C TYR A 2 -0.16 -18.58 6.75
N LEU A 3 -0.69 -17.36 6.94
CA LEU A 3 0.14 -16.18 7.23
C LEU A 3 0.93 -16.33 8.54
N ASN A 4 0.34 -16.92 9.58
CA ASN A 4 1.04 -17.16 10.83
C ASN A 4 2.20 -18.17 10.68
N ALA A 5 2.07 -19.13 9.75
CA ALA A 5 3.19 -20.02 9.42
C ALA A 5 4.33 -19.27 8.72
N GLN A 6 4.01 -18.33 7.81
CA GLN A 6 5.01 -17.47 7.18
C GLN A 6 5.72 -16.57 8.21
N ILE A 7 4.97 -15.98 9.14
CA ILE A 7 5.55 -15.16 10.23
C ILE A 7 6.52 -16.00 11.06
N LYS A 8 6.11 -17.20 11.48
CA LYS A 8 6.99 -18.12 12.22
C LYS A 8 8.22 -18.56 11.44
N ALA A 9 8.13 -18.60 10.11
CA ALA A 9 9.25 -18.90 9.21
C ALA A 9 10.16 -17.68 8.93
N GLY A 10 9.88 -16.51 9.54
CA GLY A 10 10.73 -15.32 9.45
C GLY A 10 10.21 -14.22 8.52
N ALA A 11 8.95 -14.25 8.06
CA ALA A 11 8.38 -13.13 7.32
C ALA A 11 8.39 -11.86 8.18
N GLN A 12 8.92 -10.77 7.62
CA GLN A 12 9.06 -9.48 8.30
C GLN A 12 7.85 -8.57 8.13
N ALA A 13 6.98 -8.88 7.19
CA ALA A 13 5.67 -8.27 6.97
C ALA A 13 4.77 -9.26 6.23
N VAL A 14 3.46 -9.14 6.38
CA VAL A 14 2.48 -9.95 5.64
C VAL A 14 1.44 -9.07 4.97
N MET A 15 0.93 -9.52 3.83
CA MET A 15 -0.06 -8.77 3.06
C MET A 15 -1.23 -9.65 2.66
N ILE A 16 -2.44 -9.12 2.83
CA ILE A 16 -3.70 -9.73 2.40
C ILE A 16 -4.15 -9.02 1.13
N PHE A 17 -4.31 -9.79 0.05
CA PHE A 17 -4.79 -9.29 -1.24
C PHE A 17 -6.25 -9.69 -1.44
N ASP A 18 -7.12 -8.70 -1.54
CA ASP A 18 -8.50 -8.84 -1.97
C ASP A 18 -8.68 -8.22 -3.36
N SER A 19 -8.37 -9.00 -4.40
CA SER A 19 -8.40 -8.52 -5.79
C SER A 19 -9.81 -8.33 -6.33
N TRP A 20 -10.83 -8.87 -5.67
CA TRP A 20 -12.21 -8.90 -6.18
C TRP A 20 -13.23 -8.24 -5.26
N GLY A 21 -12.86 -7.87 -4.04
CA GLY A 21 -13.79 -7.23 -3.09
C GLY A 21 -14.42 -5.95 -3.62
N GLY A 22 -13.66 -5.16 -4.37
CA GLY A 22 -14.15 -3.90 -4.93
C GLY A 22 -15.25 -4.01 -5.99
N VAL A 23 -15.58 -5.22 -6.49
CA VAL A 23 -16.71 -5.42 -7.42
C VAL A 23 -18.01 -5.76 -6.69
N LEU A 24 -17.95 -5.94 -5.38
CA LEU A 24 -19.14 -6.25 -4.57
C LEU A 24 -19.98 -5.00 -4.32
N ALA A 25 -21.29 -5.20 -4.20
CA ALA A 25 -22.17 -4.16 -3.67
C ALA A 25 -21.81 -3.86 -2.21
N ASP A 26 -22.03 -2.64 -1.74
CA ASP A 26 -21.60 -2.16 -0.42
C ASP A 26 -21.83 -3.14 0.73
N LYS A 27 -23.09 -3.57 0.91
CA LYS A 27 -23.43 -4.53 1.96
C LYS A 27 -22.72 -5.88 1.82
N LEU A 28 -22.51 -6.34 0.59
CA LEU A 28 -21.84 -7.61 0.33
C LEU A 28 -20.33 -7.48 0.55
N PHE A 29 -19.74 -6.33 0.25
CA PHE A 29 -18.35 -6.04 0.58
C PHE A 29 -18.13 -6.13 2.10
N GLN A 30 -18.97 -5.47 2.89
CA GLN A 30 -18.89 -5.53 4.36
C GLN A 30 -18.93 -6.98 4.84
N GLN A 31 -19.92 -7.75 4.38
CA GLN A 31 -20.20 -9.10 4.86
C GLN A 31 -19.20 -10.15 4.37
N PHE A 32 -18.80 -10.12 3.09
CA PHE A 32 -18.04 -11.18 2.45
C PHE A 32 -16.56 -10.86 2.20
N SER A 33 -16.14 -9.61 2.37
CA SER A 33 -14.75 -9.19 2.25
C SER A 33 -14.23 -8.65 3.57
N LEU A 34 -14.74 -7.50 4.00
CA LEU A 34 -14.16 -6.75 5.11
C LEU A 34 -14.26 -7.48 6.46
N ASP A 35 -15.39 -8.13 6.76
CA ASP A 35 -15.56 -8.86 8.02
C ASP A 35 -14.60 -10.06 8.12
N TYR A 36 -14.37 -10.77 7.03
CA TYR A 36 -13.38 -11.85 7.00
C TYR A 36 -11.95 -11.32 7.07
N THR A 37 -11.65 -10.24 6.35
CA THR A 37 -10.34 -9.57 6.42
C THR A 37 -10.03 -9.16 7.86
N ARG A 38 -10.99 -8.55 8.55
CA ARG A 38 -10.86 -8.15 9.96
C ARG A 38 -10.56 -9.35 10.87
N GLN A 39 -11.29 -10.45 10.70
CA GLN A 39 -11.06 -11.68 11.46
C GLN A 39 -9.67 -12.26 11.21
N VAL A 40 -9.18 -12.25 9.96
CA VAL A 40 -7.83 -12.71 9.63
C VAL A 40 -6.80 -11.82 10.30
N VAL A 41 -6.91 -10.50 10.18
CA VAL A 41 -5.98 -9.53 10.78
C VAL A 41 -5.92 -9.67 12.31
N GLN A 42 -7.06 -9.85 12.96
CA GLN A 42 -7.13 -10.03 14.42
C GLN A 42 -6.43 -11.29 14.92
N GLN A 43 -6.30 -12.32 14.07
CA GLN A 43 -5.66 -13.59 14.42
C GLN A 43 -4.18 -13.67 13.99
N LEU A 44 -3.63 -12.61 13.39
CA LEU A 44 -2.22 -12.58 13.02
C LEU A 44 -1.32 -12.51 14.26
N ILE A 45 -0.21 -13.23 14.20
CA ILE A 45 0.92 -13.03 15.11
C ILE A 45 1.53 -11.67 14.79
N LYS A 46 1.63 -10.79 15.79
CA LYS A 46 2.13 -9.41 15.64
C LYS A 46 3.60 -9.25 15.91
N GLU A 47 4.25 -10.28 16.46
CA GLU A 47 5.68 -10.26 16.81
C GLU A 47 6.29 -11.65 16.60
N ASN A 48 7.50 -11.69 16.08
CA ASN A 48 8.30 -12.90 15.98
C ASN A 48 9.76 -12.58 16.28
N GLU A 49 10.37 -13.34 17.20
CA GLU A 49 11.76 -13.18 17.62
C GLU A 49 12.13 -11.74 18.06
N GLY A 50 11.22 -11.08 18.79
CA GLY A 50 11.42 -9.71 19.29
C GLY A 50 11.24 -8.61 18.22
N ARG A 51 10.72 -8.94 17.04
CA ARG A 51 10.45 -7.99 15.95
C ARG A 51 8.97 -7.90 15.68
N VAL A 52 8.45 -6.68 15.59
CA VAL A 52 7.07 -6.43 15.14
C VAL A 52 6.95 -6.85 13.68
N VAL A 53 5.88 -7.58 13.35
CA VAL A 53 5.54 -8.03 12.00
C VAL A 53 4.27 -7.30 11.55
N PRO A 54 4.40 -6.21 10.77
CA PRO A 54 3.26 -5.44 10.31
C PRO A 54 2.43 -6.21 9.28
N SER A 55 1.14 -5.89 9.26
CA SER A 55 0.18 -6.42 8.30
C SER A 55 -0.33 -5.34 7.37
N ILE A 56 -0.48 -5.68 6.09
CA ILE A 56 -0.98 -4.81 5.04
C ILE A 56 -2.25 -5.43 4.47
N VAL A 57 -3.28 -4.63 4.24
CA VAL A 57 -4.52 -5.05 3.57
C VAL A 57 -4.67 -4.27 2.28
N PHE A 58 -4.94 -4.96 1.18
CA PHE A 58 -5.19 -4.37 -0.13
C PHE A 58 -6.51 -4.89 -0.68
N THR A 59 -7.40 -3.97 -1.07
CA THR A 59 -8.62 -4.27 -1.82
C THR A 59 -8.62 -3.47 -3.11
N LYS A 60 -8.57 -4.14 -4.27
CA LYS A 60 -8.72 -3.47 -5.56
C LYS A 60 -10.12 -2.88 -5.68
N GLY A 61 -10.22 -1.60 -6.05
CA GLY A 61 -11.49 -0.88 -6.08
C GLY A 61 -12.06 -0.54 -4.70
N GLY A 62 -11.28 -0.72 -3.62
CA GLY A 62 -11.70 -0.49 -2.25
C GLY A 62 -11.74 0.98 -1.80
N GLY A 63 -11.39 1.92 -2.68
CA GLY A 63 -11.25 3.33 -2.34
C GLY A 63 -12.50 3.98 -1.70
N GLN A 64 -13.70 3.51 -2.03
CA GLN A 64 -14.94 3.99 -1.42
C GLN A 64 -15.09 3.58 0.06
N TRP A 65 -14.47 2.47 0.47
CA TRP A 65 -14.51 1.93 1.84
C TRP A 65 -13.21 2.13 2.61
N LEU A 66 -12.39 3.09 2.19
CA LEU A 66 -11.04 3.29 2.71
C LEU A 66 -11.01 3.41 4.24
N GLU A 67 -11.93 4.15 4.84
CA GLU A 67 -11.98 4.34 6.29
C GLU A 67 -12.32 3.03 7.02
N GLN A 68 -13.24 2.24 6.47
CA GLN A 68 -13.60 0.95 7.08
C GLN A 68 -12.46 -0.08 6.92
N ILE A 69 -11.75 -0.06 5.79
CA ILE A 69 -10.56 -0.88 5.58
C ILE A 69 -9.44 -0.46 6.53
N ALA A 70 -9.20 0.84 6.69
CA ALA A 70 -8.20 1.36 7.64
C ALA A 70 -8.53 0.98 9.09
N ALA A 71 -9.81 0.88 9.43
CA ALA A 71 -10.28 0.47 10.77
C ALA A 71 -10.29 -1.06 10.98
N CYS A 72 -9.82 -1.88 10.03
CA CYS A 72 -9.85 -3.35 10.18
C CYS A 72 -8.78 -3.90 11.15
N GLY A 73 -7.83 -3.07 11.59
CA GLY A 73 -6.77 -3.42 12.53
C GLY A 73 -5.44 -3.77 11.85
N ALA A 74 -5.30 -3.60 10.54
CA ALA A 74 -4.04 -3.69 9.83
C ALA A 74 -3.16 -2.46 10.08
N ASP A 75 -1.85 -2.60 9.90
CA ASP A 75 -0.88 -1.53 10.12
C ASP A 75 -0.75 -0.63 8.87
N ALA A 76 -1.09 -1.15 7.70
CA ALA A 76 -1.11 -0.40 6.45
C ALA A 76 -2.25 -0.80 5.53
N VAL A 77 -2.68 0.15 4.68
CA VAL A 77 -3.66 -0.07 3.61
C VAL A 77 -3.01 0.16 2.26
N GLY A 78 -3.06 -0.87 1.41
CA GLY A 78 -2.68 -0.77 0.01
C GLY A 78 -3.79 -0.14 -0.82
N LEU A 79 -3.42 0.78 -1.70
CA LEU A 79 -4.32 1.51 -2.58
C LEU A 79 -4.04 1.14 -4.03
N ASP A 80 -5.08 0.95 -4.82
CA ASP A 80 -4.92 0.89 -6.26
C ASP A 80 -4.82 2.28 -6.90
N TRP A 81 -4.46 2.33 -8.17
CA TRP A 81 -4.18 3.57 -8.91
C TRP A 81 -5.42 4.45 -9.15
N THR A 82 -6.63 3.95 -8.90
CA THR A 82 -7.88 4.70 -9.08
C THR A 82 -8.16 5.65 -7.93
N VAL A 83 -7.44 5.49 -6.82
CA VAL A 83 -7.59 6.31 -5.61
C VAL A 83 -6.66 7.53 -5.69
N ASP A 84 -7.20 8.72 -5.45
CA ASP A 84 -6.37 9.91 -5.25
C ASP A 84 -5.66 9.84 -3.90
N LEU A 85 -4.32 9.72 -3.94
CA LEU A 85 -3.50 9.48 -2.76
C LEU A 85 -3.55 10.64 -1.75
N LYS A 86 -3.63 11.87 -2.23
CA LYS A 86 -3.75 13.07 -1.37
C LYS A 86 -5.08 13.07 -0.61
N SER A 87 -6.16 12.69 -1.29
CA SER A 87 -7.47 12.52 -0.65
C SER A 87 -7.46 11.36 0.34
N ALA A 88 -6.92 10.20 -0.05
CA ALA A 88 -6.80 9.05 0.83
C ALA A 88 -6.06 9.39 2.12
N ARG A 89 -4.93 10.09 2.02
CA ARG A 89 -4.15 10.54 3.19
C ARG A 89 -4.96 11.39 4.15
N LYS A 90 -5.79 12.30 3.62
CA LYS A 90 -6.67 13.15 4.46
C LYS A 90 -7.78 12.34 5.15
N ARG A 91 -8.32 11.32 4.46
CA ARG A 91 -9.42 10.50 4.97
C ARG A 91 -8.99 9.60 6.13
N VAL A 92 -7.78 9.06 6.10
CA VAL A 92 -7.28 8.16 7.16
C VAL A 92 -6.27 8.81 8.11
N SER A 93 -5.82 10.03 7.79
CA SER A 93 -4.82 10.77 8.58
C SER A 93 -3.58 9.90 8.88
N ASP A 94 -3.13 9.89 10.14
CA ASP A 94 -1.98 9.10 10.59
C ASP A 94 -2.38 7.77 11.26
N SER A 95 -3.63 7.32 11.09
CA SER A 95 -4.12 6.10 11.75
C SER A 95 -3.48 4.83 11.22
N VAL A 96 -3.13 4.81 9.92
CA VAL A 96 -2.46 3.69 9.25
C VAL A 96 -1.44 4.22 8.23
N ALA A 97 -0.45 3.40 7.90
CA ALA A 97 0.40 3.66 6.74
C ALA A 97 -0.39 3.42 5.43
N LEU A 98 -0.01 4.13 4.37
CA LEU A 98 -0.56 3.90 3.03
C LEU A 98 0.50 3.29 2.12
N GLN A 99 0.11 2.26 1.36
CA GLN A 99 0.98 1.66 0.33
C GLN A 99 0.38 1.90 -1.06
N GLY A 100 1.19 2.35 -1.98
CA GLY A 100 0.79 2.54 -3.37
C GLY A 100 1.30 3.87 -3.91
N ASN A 101 0.70 4.37 -5.00
CA ASN A 101 -0.33 3.71 -5.83
C ASN A 101 -0.12 4.07 -7.31
N LEU A 102 1.12 3.95 -7.78
CA LEU A 102 1.44 4.28 -9.17
C LEU A 102 0.70 3.36 -10.14
N ASP A 103 0.09 3.93 -11.20
CA ASP A 103 -0.55 3.14 -12.24
C ASP A 103 0.49 2.25 -12.94
N PRO A 104 0.32 0.91 -12.94
CA PRO A 104 1.25 0.01 -13.63
C PRO A 104 1.43 0.33 -15.11
N MET A 105 0.44 0.93 -15.76
CA MET A 105 0.52 1.32 -17.18
C MET A 105 1.47 2.49 -17.44
N ALA A 106 1.78 3.29 -16.43
CA ALA A 106 2.79 4.36 -16.56
C ALA A 106 4.16 3.82 -16.95
N LEU A 107 4.46 2.55 -16.64
CA LEU A 107 5.73 1.90 -16.99
C LEU A 107 5.94 1.71 -18.51
N PHE A 108 4.88 1.85 -19.31
CA PHE A 108 4.95 1.83 -20.78
C PHE A 108 5.13 3.22 -21.39
N GLY A 109 5.08 4.29 -20.59
CA GLY A 109 5.14 5.67 -21.07
C GLY A 109 6.54 6.21 -21.38
N GLY A 110 7.60 5.39 -21.19
CA GLY A 110 8.98 5.81 -21.34
C GLY A 110 9.53 6.55 -20.12
N GLU A 111 10.85 6.76 -20.09
CA GLU A 111 11.58 7.26 -18.92
C GLU A 111 11.00 8.56 -18.34
N ALA A 112 10.74 9.56 -19.17
CA ALA A 112 10.25 10.86 -18.72
C ALA A 112 8.87 10.75 -18.03
N ALA A 113 7.95 9.94 -18.59
CA ALA A 113 6.63 9.72 -18.03
C ALA A 113 6.70 8.95 -16.70
N ILE A 114 7.54 7.91 -16.62
CA ILE A 114 7.76 7.14 -15.39
C ILE A 114 8.26 8.06 -14.27
N ARG A 115 9.30 8.86 -14.53
CA ARG A 115 9.85 9.80 -13.54
C ARG A 115 8.80 10.84 -13.09
N ALA A 116 8.01 11.37 -14.01
CA ALA A 116 6.95 12.31 -13.69
C ALA A 116 5.87 11.69 -12.80
N GLU A 117 5.45 10.46 -13.09
CA GLU A 117 4.44 9.76 -12.29
C GLU A 117 4.97 9.36 -10.89
N VAL A 118 6.21 8.94 -10.78
CA VAL A 118 6.85 8.69 -9.46
C VAL A 118 6.82 9.96 -8.61
N ARG A 119 7.22 11.10 -9.16
CA ARG A 119 7.18 12.39 -8.44
C ARG A 119 5.77 12.76 -8.04
N ARG A 120 4.81 12.63 -8.96
CA ARG A 120 3.39 12.90 -8.68
C ARG A 120 2.86 12.10 -7.50
N VAL A 121 3.16 10.81 -7.43
CA VAL A 121 2.74 9.93 -6.32
C VAL A 121 3.38 10.37 -5.00
N LEU A 122 4.70 10.62 -5.00
CA LEU A 122 5.42 11.06 -3.81
C LEU A 122 4.94 12.44 -3.30
N GLU A 123 4.71 13.38 -4.21
CA GLU A 123 4.17 14.71 -3.90
C GLU A 123 2.72 14.66 -3.40
N ALA A 124 1.90 13.76 -3.97
CA ALA A 124 0.52 13.57 -3.55
C ALA A 124 0.41 13.06 -2.12
N PHE A 125 1.31 12.16 -1.71
CA PHE A 125 1.42 11.73 -0.32
C PHE A 125 1.97 12.87 0.55
N GLY A 126 3.01 13.54 0.09
CA GLY A 126 3.67 14.64 0.79
C GLY A 126 4.62 14.18 1.90
N GLU A 127 4.81 15.03 2.91
CA GLU A 127 5.69 14.73 4.03
C GLU A 127 5.23 13.50 4.81
N VAL A 128 6.18 12.64 5.15
CA VAL A 128 5.93 11.43 5.92
C VAL A 128 5.64 11.81 7.37
N GLY A 129 4.39 11.60 7.81
CA GLY A 129 3.97 11.69 9.20
C GLY A 129 4.09 10.33 9.92
N ARG A 130 3.38 10.17 11.03
CA ARG A 130 3.37 8.91 11.80
C ARG A 130 2.85 7.72 11.00
N GLY A 131 1.91 7.95 10.05
CA GLY A 131 1.29 6.89 9.26
C GLY A 131 2.26 6.22 8.29
N GLY A 132 3.21 6.93 7.70
CA GLY A 132 4.16 6.37 6.76
C GLY A 132 3.60 6.14 5.34
N HIS A 133 4.54 6.02 4.38
CA HIS A 133 4.24 5.69 2.98
C HIS A 133 5.14 4.56 2.49
N VAL A 134 4.55 3.52 1.96
CA VAL A 134 5.26 2.47 1.20
C VAL A 134 4.99 2.72 -0.28
N PHE A 135 5.98 3.25 -1.01
CA PHE A 135 5.83 3.44 -2.45
C PHE A 135 5.67 2.08 -3.15
N ASN A 136 4.64 1.95 -3.96
CA ASN A 136 4.34 0.72 -4.70
C ASN A 136 3.53 1.05 -5.97
N LEU A 137 3.45 0.08 -6.88
CA LEU A 137 2.43 0.09 -7.93
C LEU A 137 1.04 -0.14 -7.30
N GLY A 138 0.02 0.44 -7.90
CA GLY A 138 -1.38 0.25 -7.45
C GLY A 138 -1.96 -1.13 -7.76
N HIS A 139 -1.22 -2.00 -8.44
CA HIS A 139 -1.55 -3.41 -8.71
C HIS A 139 -0.31 -4.18 -9.19
N GLY A 140 -0.48 -5.47 -9.48
CA GLY A 140 0.56 -6.29 -10.09
C GLY A 140 1.07 -5.70 -11.42
N ILE A 141 2.37 -5.83 -11.65
CA ILE A 141 3.03 -5.39 -12.88
C ILE A 141 2.60 -6.25 -14.07
N SER A 142 2.48 -5.64 -15.25
CA SER A 142 2.25 -6.41 -16.49
C SER A 142 3.47 -7.28 -16.82
N GLN A 143 3.21 -8.50 -17.28
CA GLN A 143 4.27 -9.40 -17.77
C GLN A 143 5.04 -8.84 -18.98
N TYR A 144 4.48 -7.84 -19.65
CA TYR A 144 5.09 -7.16 -20.81
C TYR A 144 5.87 -5.90 -20.44
N THR A 145 5.95 -5.57 -19.15
CA THR A 145 6.70 -4.39 -18.70
C THR A 145 8.20 -4.63 -18.89
N PRO A 146 8.92 -3.75 -19.61
CA PRO A 146 10.36 -3.86 -19.74
C PRO A 146 11.05 -3.74 -18.37
N PRO A 147 12.02 -4.61 -18.02
CA PRO A 147 12.76 -4.49 -16.77
C PRO A 147 13.43 -3.13 -16.57
N GLU A 148 13.86 -2.48 -17.65
CA GLU A 148 14.47 -1.14 -17.65
C GLU A 148 13.51 -0.08 -17.13
N ALA A 149 12.21 -0.21 -17.41
CA ALA A 149 11.19 0.70 -16.89
C ALA A 149 11.09 0.62 -15.35
N VAL A 150 11.26 -0.58 -14.79
CA VAL A 150 11.30 -0.77 -13.34
C VAL A 150 12.57 -0.15 -12.75
N ALA A 151 13.71 -0.27 -13.43
CA ALA A 151 14.95 0.37 -12.99
C ALA A 151 14.80 1.89 -12.92
N VAL A 152 14.21 2.51 -13.95
CA VAL A 152 13.92 3.97 -13.97
C VAL A 152 13.01 4.37 -12.80
N LEU A 153 11.96 3.58 -12.52
CA LEU A 153 11.06 3.82 -11.38
C LEU A 153 11.83 3.80 -10.06
N VAL A 154 12.61 2.75 -9.82
CA VAL A 154 13.38 2.58 -8.58
C VAL A 154 14.40 3.70 -8.40
N ASP A 155 15.12 4.06 -9.46
CA ASP A 155 16.09 5.16 -9.43
C ASP A 155 15.44 6.49 -9.08
N GLU A 156 14.28 6.79 -9.66
CA GLU A 156 13.56 8.03 -9.37
C GLU A 156 13.00 8.05 -7.94
N VAL A 157 12.46 6.93 -7.45
CA VAL A 157 11.99 6.85 -6.05
C VAL A 157 13.16 7.12 -5.11
N ARG A 158 14.31 6.50 -5.31
CA ARG A 158 15.50 6.71 -4.48
C ARG A 158 16.04 8.13 -4.51
N ALA A 159 16.03 8.76 -5.69
CA ALA A 159 16.53 10.11 -5.88
C ALA A 159 15.58 11.18 -5.31
N TYR A 160 14.26 10.95 -5.41
CA TYR A 160 13.28 11.99 -5.11
C TYR A 160 12.65 11.87 -3.72
N SER A 161 12.46 10.65 -3.19
CA SER A 161 11.78 10.42 -1.91
C SER A 161 12.46 11.06 -0.70
N PRO A 162 13.81 11.23 -0.62
CA PRO A 162 14.44 11.84 0.56
C PRO A 162 13.92 13.23 0.91
N LYS A 163 13.37 13.97 -0.05
CA LYS A 163 12.78 15.29 0.19
C LYS A 163 11.61 15.26 1.18
N PHE A 164 10.93 14.13 1.28
CA PHE A 164 9.75 13.95 2.13
C PHE A 164 10.08 13.32 3.50
N HIS A 165 11.34 12.90 3.70
CA HIS A 165 11.81 12.27 4.93
C HIS A 165 12.63 13.20 5.82
N ALA A 166 12.87 14.43 5.43
CA ALA A 166 13.85 15.35 6.03
C ALA A 166 13.61 15.66 7.53
N ARG A 167 12.43 15.37 8.07
CA ARG A 167 12.11 15.63 9.50
C ARG A 167 12.47 14.48 10.46
N TYR A 168 12.77 13.29 9.96
CA TYR A 168 13.12 12.15 10.80
C TYR A 168 14.63 12.03 11.11
N SER A 169 15.46 12.85 10.49
CA SER A 169 16.92 12.82 10.67
C SER A 169 17.44 13.68 11.83
N GLN A 170 16.56 14.29 12.61
CA GLN A 170 16.94 15.24 13.69
C GLN A 170 16.38 14.87 15.07
N SER A 171 15.95 13.64 15.28
CA SER A 171 15.51 13.18 16.61
C SER A 171 16.32 11.99 17.11
#